data_ebc98d484b4c0cd61a654345fdcd25d3
#
_entry.id   ebc98d484b4c0cd61a654345fdcd25d3
#
_cell.length_a   1.000
_cell.length_b   1.000
_cell.length_c   1.000
_cell.angle_alpha   90.00
_cell.angle_beta   90.00
_cell.angle_gamma   90.00
#
_symmetry.space_group_name_H-M   'P 1'
#
loop_
_entity.id
_entity.type
_entity.pdbx_description
1 polymer ?
#
loop_
_entity_poly.entity_id
_entity_poly.type
_entity_poly.pdbx_seq_one_letter_code
_entity_poly.pdbx_strand_id
1 'polypeptide(L)'
;YYHVDYVGAHRNSKWLNVTPVQNMWEQLQLTYSYGVDKLWILNVGDLKPMEYPITLFMNMAWNPERYAAGNLLEHTRAFCAQQFGEEQADEAMRILNLYCKYNGRVTPEMLDKDTYHLASGEWRQVADEYVKLEAEALRQYLKLDTAYRDAYRQLILFPVQAMANLYEMYYAQAMNHKLYQENNPQANEWADKVEKAFRRDAELCREYNEEMSGGKWNGMMTQKHICLLYTAP
;
A
#
# COMPACT_ATOMS: atom_id res chain seq x y z
N TYR A 1 5.63 -14.01 -17.86
CA TYR A 1 6.38 -13.05 -17.03
C TYR A 1 5.42 -11.99 -16.53
N TYR A 2 5.31 -11.84 -15.20
CA TYR A 2 4.43 -10.89 -14.55
C TYR A 2 5.23 -9.97 -13.60
N HIS A 3 4.78 -8.74 -13.42
CA HIS A 3 5.42 -7.76 -12.57
C HIS A 3 4.50 -7.33 -11.44
N VAL A 4 5.00 -7.33 -10.21
CA VAL A 4 4.44 -6.62 -9.06
C VAL A 4 5.35 -5.45 -8.63
N ASP A 5 6.53 -5.38 -9.23
CA ASP A 5 7.49 -4.28 -9.13
C ASP A 5 7.77 -3.71 -10.52
N TYR A 6 7.80 -2.39 -10.63
CA TYR A 6 8.15 -1.68 -11.86
C TYR A 6 9.33 -0.76 -11.59
N VAL A 7 10.38 -0.89 -12.40
CA VAL A 7 11.56 -0.04 -12.36
C VAL A 7 11.57 0.86 -13.59
N GLY A 8 11.59 2.18 -13.41
CA GLY A 8 11.67 3.12 -14.52
C GLY A 8 11.41 4.56 -14.12
N ALA A 9 12.47 5.34 -13.92
CA ALA A 9 12.44 6.78 -13.63
C ALA A 9 11.35 7.19 -12.62
N HIS A 10 10.34 7.96 -13.06
CA HIS A 10 9.28 8.47 -12.20
C HIS A 10 8.15 7.46 -11.93
N ARG A 11 8.18 6.27 -12.53
CA ARG A 11 7.10 5.28 -12.48
C ARG A 11 7.50 4.00 -11.74
N ASN A 12 8.35 4.16 -10.73
CA ASN A 12 8.69 3.04 -9.87
C ASN A 12 7.49 2.61 -9.02
N SER A 13 7.41 1.32 -8.71
CA SER A 13 6.50 0.76 -7.74
C SER A 13 7.30 -0.26 -6.95
N LYS A 14 7.97 0.16 -5.87
CA LYS A 14 9.03 -0.64 -5.24
C LYS A 14 8.86 -0.88 -3.76
N TRP A 15 8.29 0.04 -3.02
CA TRP A 15 8.41 0.04 -1.57
C TRP A 15 7.17 -0.44 -0.81
N LEU A 16 6.02 -0.50 -1.48
CA LEU A 16 4.77 -1.02 -0.91
C LEU A 16 4.12 -2.01 -1.87
N ASN A 17 3.36 -2.97 -1.30
CA ASN A 17 2.46 -3.78 -2.09
C ASN A 17 1.30 -2.92 -2.59
N VAL A 18 1.24 -2.70 -3.89
CA VAL A 18 0.18 -1.91 -4.57
C VAL A 18 -0.60 -2.77 -5.57
N THR A 19 -0.45 -4.09 -5.51
CA THR A 19 -1.00 -5.01 -6.50
C THR A 19 -2.46 -5.33 -6.22
N PRO A 20 -3.41 -4.93 -7.11
CA PRO A 20 -4.78 -5.42 -7.05
C PRO A 20 -4.82 -6.90 -7.40
N VAL A 21 -5.28 -7.73 -6.47
CA VAL A 21 -5.30 -9.19 -6.65
C VAL A 21 -6.16 -9.63 -7.83
N GLN A 22 -7.23 -8.91 -8.11
CA GLN A 22 -8.11 -9.16 -9.24
C GLN A 22 -7.38 -9.03 -10.58
N ASN A 23 -6.54 -8.01 -10.73
CA ASN A 23 -5.75 -7.80 -11.94
C ASN A 23 -4.71 -8.91 -12.12
N MET A 24 -4.03 -9.29 -11.04
CA MET A 24 -3.08 -10.41 -11.10
C MET A 24 -3.78 -11.70 -11.51
N TRP A 25 -4.89 -12.03 -10.86
CA TRP A 25 -5.68 -13.21 -11.18
C TRP A 25 -6.14 -13.21 -12.64
N GLU A 26 -6.73 -12.12 -13.12
CA GLU A 26 -7.22 -12.01 -14.49
C GLU A 26 -6.12 -12.27 -15.51
N GLN A 27 -4.97 -11.62 -15.37
CA GLN A 27 -3.85 -11.75 -16.30
C GLN A 27 -3.23 -13.15 -16.28
N LEU A 28 -3.12 -13.76 -15.11
CA LEU A 28 -2.59 -15.13 -14.99
C LEU A 28 -3.58 -16.18 -15.52
N GLN A 29 -4.88 -16.03 -15.26
CA GLN A 29 -5.90 -16.93 -15.83
C GLN A 29 -5.99 -16.79 -17.35
N LEU A 30 -5.93 -15.58 -17.87
CA LEU A 30 -5.87 -15.33 -19.31
C LEU A 30 -4.64 -16.03 -19.92
N THR A 31 -3.46 -15.82 -19.33
CA THR A 31 -2.21 -16.45 -19.76
C THR A 31 -2.31 -17.97 -19.77
N TYR A 32 -2.85 -18.56 -18.71
CA TYR A 32 -3.07 -20.01 -18.61
C TYR A 32 -4.06 -20.53 -19.66
N SER A 33 -5.16 -19.81 -19.90
CA SER A 33 -6.17 -20.20 -20.89
C SER A 33 -5.64 -20.22 -22.32
N TYR A 34 -4.58 -19.47 -22.60
CA TYR A 34 -3.85 -19.49 -23.88
C TYR A 34 -2.72 -20.52 -23.94
N GLY A 35 -2.65 -21.44 -22.98
CA GLY A 35 -1.72 -22.58 -22.98
C GLY A 35 -0.31 -22.25 -22.48
N VAL A 36 -0.12 -21.14 -21.77
CA VAL A 36 1.17 -20.83 -21.11
C VAL A 36 1.20 -21.50 -19.74
N ASP A 37 1.64 -22.75 -19.70
CA ASP A 37 1.57 -23.62 -18.53
C ASP A 37 2.93 -24.19 -18.07
N LYS A 38 4.04 -23.87 -18.75
CA LYS A 38 5.35 -24.49 -18.48
C LYS A 38 6.24 -23.70 -17.55
N LEU A 39 6.25 -22.38 -17.69
CA LEU A 39 7.13 -21.51 -16.91
C LEU A 39 6.45 -20.17 -16.64
N TRP A 40 6.27 -19.86 -15.37
CA TRP A 40 5.80 -18.57 -14.88
C TRP A 40 6.90 -17.91 -14.07
N ILE A 41 7.18 -16.63 -14.36
CA ILE A 41 8.20 -15.83 -13.67
C ILE A 41 7.52 -14.59 -13.12
N LEU A 42 7.79 -14.29 -11.85
CA LEU A 42 7.34 -13.08 -11.17
C LEU A 42 8.53 -12.14 -10.89
N ASN A 43 8.46 -10.91 -11.36
CA ASN A 43 9.35 -9.85 -10.92
C ASN A 43 8.75 -9.17 -9.68
N VAL A 44 9.50 -9.17 -8.58
CA VAL A 44 9.04 -8.71 -7.28
C VAL A 44 9.82 -7.51 -6.73
N GLY A 45 10.96 -7.16 -7.34
CA GLY A 45 11.90 -6.20 -6.74
C GLY A 45 12.40 -6.70 -5.39
N ASP A 46 12.05 -6.00 -4.31
CA ASP A 46 12.32 -6.45 -2.95
C ASP A 46 11.25 -7.45 -2.48
N LEU A 47 11.65 -8.43 -1.68
CA LEU A 47 10.71 -9.41 -1.13
C LEU A 47 9.72 -8.81 -0.14
N LYS A 48 10.18 -7.82 0.62
CA LYS A 48 9.37 -7.02 1.52
C LYS A 48 8.91 -5.75 0.79
N PRO A 49 7.64 -5.42 0.80
CA PRO A 49 6.48 -6.06 1.44
C PRO A 49 5.63 -6.93 0.50
N MET A 50 6.24 -7.61 -0.45
CA MET A 50 5.54 -8.33 -1.55
C MET A 50 5.09 -9.75 -1.18
N GLU A 51 5.07 -10.13 0.09
CA GLU A 51 4.76 -11.51 0.52
C GLU A 51 3.39 -11.99 0.07
N TYR A 52 2.37 -11.13 0.14
CA TYR A 52 1.03 -11.51 -0.27
C TYR A 52 0.91 -11.74 -1.79
N PRO A 53 1.32 -10.81 -2.68
CA PRO A 53 1.28 -11.08 -4.11
C PRO A 53 2.20 -12.23 -4.54
N ILE A 54 3.35 -12.43 -3.87
CA ILE A 54 4.22 -13.59 -4.12
C ILE A 54 3.48 -14.88 -3.78
N THR A 55 2.87 -14.96 -2.62
CA THR A 55 2.11 -16.13 -2.17
C THR A 55 0.96 -16.45 -3.14
N LEU A 56 0.20 -15.43 -3.54
CA LEU A 56 -0.89 -15.61 -4.49
C LEU A 56 -0.39 -16.12 -5.83
N PHE A 57 0.65 -15.50 -6.39
CA PHE A 57 1.25 -15.92 -7.65
C PHE A 57 1.75 -17.37 -7.61
N MET A 58 2.49 -17.75 -6.58
CA MET A 58 3.05 -19.11 -6.44
C MET A 58 1.96 -20.16 -6.26
N ASN A 59 0.91 -19.85 -5.52
CA ASN A 59 -0.22 -20.74 -5.36
C ASN A 59 -1.02 -20.91 -6.66
N MET A 60 -1.19 -19.84 -7.43
CA MET A 60 -1.82 -19.91 -8.76
C MET A 60 -0.95 -20.68 -9.76
N ALA A 61 0.38 -20.50 -9.73
CA ALA A 61 1.29 -21.25 -10.58
C ALA A 61 1.26 -22.76 -10.27
N TRP A 62 1.05 -23.12 -9.01
CA TRP A 62 0.92 -24.51 -8.58
C TRP A 62 -0.40 -25.16 -9.04
N ASN A 63 -1.51 -24.44 -8.93
CA ASN A 63 -2.82 -24.93 -9.35
C ASN A 63 -3.73 -23.77 -9.81
N PRO A 64 -3.62 -23.33 -11.07
CA PRO A 64 -4.40 -22.18 -11.57
C PRO A 64 -5.91 -22.45 -11.61
N GLU A 65 -6.35 -23.70 -11.76
CA GLU A 65 -7.77 -24.05 -11.84
C GLU A 65 -8.52 -23.86 -10.51
N ARG A 66 -7.79 -23.79 -9.39
CA ARG A 66 -8.35 -23.54 -8.07
C ARG A 66 -8.87 -22.11 -7.89
N TYR A 67 -8.43 -21.18 -8.75
CA TYR A 67 -8.68 -19.76 -8.61
C TYR A 67 -9.71 -19.26 -9.61
N ALA A 68 -10.84 -18.78 -9.11
CA ALA A 68 -11.92 -18.19 -9.88
C ALA A 68 -12.28 -16.80 -9.36
N ALA A 69 -12.91 -15.98 -10.19
CA ALA A 69 -13.35 -14.64 -9.78
C ALA A 69 -14.19 -14.64 -8.49
N GLY A 70 -15.03 -15.65 -8.32
CA GLY A 70 -15.93 -15.77 -7.18
C GLY A 70 -15.28 -16.20 -5.86
N ASN A 71 -14.04 -16.71 -5.88
CA ASN A 71 -13.36 -17.21 -4.67
C ASN A 71 -12.05 -16.49 -4.30
N LEU A 72 -11.69 -15.42 -4.99
CA LEU A 72 -10.45 -14.69 -4.71
C LEU A 72 -10.38 -14.15 -3.28
N LEU A 73 -11.49 -13.66 -2.74
CA LEU A 73 -11.55 -13.18 -1.36
C LEU A 73 -11.36 -14.31 -0.35
N GLU A 74 -11.82 -15.53 -0.65
CA GLU A 74 -11.61 -16.70 0.19
C GLU A 74 -10.11 -17.06 0.28
N HIS A 75 -9.38 -16.95 -0.83
CA HIS A 75 -7.93 -17.13 -0.85
C HIS A 75 -7.18 -16.02 -0.07
N THR A 76 -7.63 -14.77 -0.19
CA THR A 76 -7.10 -13.68 0.62
C THR A 76 -7.38 -13.90 2.10
N ARG A 77 -8.60 -14.34 2.44
CA ARG A 77 -8.98 -14.69 3.80
C ARG A 77 -8.11 -15.82 4.37
N ALA A 78 -7.87 -16.87 3.56
CA ALA A 78 -7.03 -17.98 3.97
C ALA A 78 -5.57 -17.55 4.25
N PHE A 79 -5.02 -16.65 3.43
CA PHE A 79 -3.73 -16.01 3.71
C PHE A 79 -3.76 -15.26 5.04
N CYS A 80 -4.78 -14.44 5.28
CA CYS A 80 -4.91 -13.69 6.53
C CYS A 80 -5.07 -14.60 7.75
N ALA A 81 -5.85 -15.69 7.63
CA ALA A 81 -6.00 -16.67 8.70
C ALA A 81 -4.68 -17.33 9.07
N GLN A 82 -3.87 -17.68 8.08
CA GLN A 82 -2.55 -18.26 8.30
C GLN A 82 -1.58 -17.31 9.00
N GLN A 83 -1.66 -16.00 8.70
CA GLN A 83 -0.74 -14.99 9.24
C GLN A 83 -1.18 -14.41 10.58
N PHE A 84 -2.49 -14.26 10.81
CA PHE A 84 -3.05 -13.47 11.92
C PHE A 84 -4.03 -14.24 12.82
N GLY A 85 -4.27 -15.51 12.54
CA GLY A 85 -5.26 -16.35 13.23
C GLY A 85 -6.66 -16.26 12.61
N GLU A 86 -7.42 -17.32 12.79
CA GLU A 86 -8.73 -17.53 12.17
C GLU A 86 -9.75 -16.44 12.56
N GLU A 87 -9.76 -16.03 13.82
CA GLU A 87 -10.69 -15.03 14.35
C GLU A 87 -10.51 -13.63 13.76
N GLN A 88 -9.31 -13.33 13.27
CA GLN A 88 -8.98 -12.02 12.70
C GLN A 88 -9.01 -11.98 11.17
N ALA A 89 -9.20 -13.14 10.54
CA ALA A 89 -9.03 -13.32 9.10
C ALA A 89 -9.98 -12.47 8.25
N ASP A 90 -11.24 -12.38 8.63
CA ASP A 90 -12.25 -11.66 7.83
C ASP A 90 -11.98 -10.15 7.78
N GLU A 91 -11.69 -9.56 8.94
CA GLU A 91 -11.37 -8.12 8.99
C GLU A 91 -10.01 -7.81 8.37
N ALA A 92 -9.00 -8.64 8.58
CA ALA A 92 -7.69 -8.49 7.95
C ALA A 92 -7.80 -8.61 6.41
N MET A 93 -8.55 -9.58 5.91
CA MET A 93 -8.86 -9.74 4.48
C MET A 93 -9.54 -8.51 3.91
N ARG A 94 -10.55 -7.98 4.60
CA ARG A 94 -11.29 -6.79 4.19
C ARG A 94 -10.36 -5.57 4.07
N ILE A 95 -9.53 -5.33 5.08
CA ILE A 95 -8.57 -4.21 5.10
C ILE A 95 -7.54 -4.37 4.00
N LEU A 96 -6.92 -5.55 3.86
CA LEU A 96 -5.92 -5.82 2.83
C LEU A 96 -6.49 -5.65 1.41
N ASN A 97 -7.71 -6.15 1.18
CA ASN A 97 -8.38 -6.01 -0.12
C ASN A 97 -8.72 -4.55 -0.45
N LEU A 98 -9.21 -3.76 0.53
CA LEU A 98 -9.46 -2.32 0.34
C LEU A 98 -8.16 -1.56 0.07
N TYR A 99 -7.11 -1.86 0.83
CA TYR A 99 -5.78 -1.28 0.62
C TYR A 99 -5.28 -1.53 -0.81
N CYS A 100 -5.28 -2.78 -1.28
CA CYS A 100 -4.88 -3.12 -2.64
C CYS A 100 -5.77 -2.45 -3.70
N LYS A 101 -7.10 -2.39 -3.47
CA LYS A 101 -8.05 -1.72 -4.35
C LYS A 101 -7.78 -0.21 -4.45
N TYR A 102 -7.51 0.45 -3.34
CA TYR A 102 -7.24 1.89 -3.33
C TYR A 102 -5.92 2.21 -4.06
N ASN A 103 -4.89 1.41 -3.87
CA ASN A 103 -3.62 1.55 -4.59
C ASN A 103 -3.72 1.28 -6.09
N GLY A 104 -4.75 0.57 -6.54
CA GLY A 104 -5.05 0.41 -7.97
C GLY A 104 -5.46 1.71 -8.68
N ARG A 105 -5.76 2.79 -7.94
CA ARG A 105 -6.06 4.12 -8.52
C ARG A 105 -4.78 4.80 -9.00
N VAL A 106 -3.81 4.91 -8.12
CA VAL A 106 -2.50 5.54 -8.34
C VAL A 106 -1.48 4.88 -7.43
N THR A 107 -0.30 4.56 -7.94
CA THR A 107 0.82 4.08 -7.13
C THR A 107 1.42 5.23 -6.30
N PRO A 108 2.01 4.96 -5.13
CA PRO A 108 2.54 6.01 -4.25
C PRO A 108 3.55 6.94 -4.92
N GLU A 109 4.38 6.40 -5.83
CA GLU A 109 5.41 7.16 -6.52
C GLU A 109 4.85 8.10 -7.61
N MET A 110 3.59 7.94 -7.98
CA MET A 110 2.90 8.77 -8.97
C MET A 110 2.01 9.85 -8.36
N LEU A 111 1.92 9.87 -7.02
CA LEU A 111 1.15 10.90 -6.32
C LEU A 111 1.83 12.26 -6.38
N ASP A 112 1.03 13.28 -6.63
CA ASP A 112 1.41 14.69 -6.50
C ASP A 112 0.20 15.54 -6.07
N LYS A 113 0.40 16.84 -5.86
CA LYS A 113 -0.66 17.78 -5.48
C LYS A 113 -1.81 17.89 -6.49
N ASP A 114 -1.58 17.55 -7.75
CA ASP A 114 -2.52 17.68 -8.87
C ASP A 114 -3.19 16.36 -9.25
N THR A 115 -2.88 15.27 -8.55
CA THR A 115 -3.38 13.92 -8.85
C THR A 115 -4.91 13.84 -8.81
N TYR A 116 -5.56 14.56 -7.90
CA TYR A 116 -7.02 14.62 -7.77
C TYR A 116 -7.54 16.04 -7.73
N HIS A 117 -8.82 16.22 -8.07
CA HIS A 117 -9.45 17.53 -8.10
C HIS A 117 -9.79 18.06 -6.69
N LEU A 118 -9.21 19.23 -6.32
CA LEU A 118 -9.55 19.90 -5.07
C LEU A 118 -10.96 20.49 -5.10
N ALA A 119 -11.34 21.15 -6.21
CA ALA A 119 -12.60 21.87 -6.29
C ALA A 119 -13.85 20.97 -6.23
N SER A 120 -13.74 19.73 -6.70
CA SER A 120 -14.81 18.73 -6.60
C SER A 120 -14.89 18.05 -5.23
N GLY A 121 -13.89 18.25 -4.37
CA GLY A 121 -13.74 17.52 -3.10
C GLY A 121 -13.15 16.13 -3.24
N GLU A 122 -12.79 15.70 -4.44
CA GLU A 122 -12.23 14.36 -4.72
C GLU A 122 -10.97 14.09 -3.90
N TRP A 123 -10.02 15.05 -3.85
CA TRP A 123 -8.81 14.93 -3.06
C TRP A 123 -9.11 14.64 -1.58
N ARG A 124 -10.07 15.39 -0.99
CA ARG A 124 -10.44 15.18 0.41
C ARG A 124 -11.06 13.80 0.61
N GLN A 125 -11.94 13.40 -0.27
CA GLN A 125 -12.62 12.10 -0.19
C GLN A 125 -11.63 10.94 -0.21
N VAL A 126 -10.67 10.94 -1.15
CA VAL A 126 -9.66 9.86 -1.25
C VAL A 126 -8.73 9.84 -0.05
N ALA A 127 -8.32 11.00 0.46
CA ALA A 127 -7.50 11.07 1.66
C ALA A 127 -8.26 10.52 2.89
N ASP A 128 -9.53 10.89 3.05
CA ASP A 128 -10.39 10.40 4.15
C ASP A 128 -10.60 8.88 4.12
N GLU A 129 -10.68 8.27 2.92
CA GLU A 129 -10.77 6.82 2.78
C GLU A 129 -9.55 6.11 3.37
N TYR A 130 -8.33 6.63 3.13
CA TYR A 130 -7.11 6.06 3.71
C TYR A 130 -7.00 6.31 5.21
N VAL A 131 -7.35 7.51 5.69
CA VAL A 131 -7.37 7.83 7.13
C VAL A 131 -8.34 6.91 7.88
N LYS A 132 -9.51 6.66 7.30
CA LYS A 132 -10.49 5.70 7.86
C LYS A 132 -9.91 4.29 7.88
N LEU A 133 -9.29 3.85 6.79
CA LEU A 133 -8.70 2.51 6.70
C LEU A 133 -7.56 2.34 7.71
N GLU A 134 -6.73 3.37 7.92
CA GLU A 134 -5.69 3.38 8.96
C GLU A 134 -6.27 3.20 10.36
N ALA A 135 -7.33 3.95 10.67
CA ALA A 135 -8.00 3.82 11.97
C ALA A 135 -8.60 2.41 12.18
N GLU A 136 -9.11 1.78 11.12
CA GLU A 136 -9.63 0.41 11.16
C GLU A 136 -8.50 -0.61 11.36
N ALA A 137 -7.40 -0.49 10.62
CA ALA A 137 -6.22 -1.34 10.76
C ALA A 137 -5.61 -1.24 12.17
N LEU A 138 -5.51 -0.02 12.71
CA LEU A 138 -4.99 0.19 14.06
C LEU A 138 -5.91 -0.43 15.14
N ARG A 139 -7.23 -0.29 14.99
CA ARG A 139 -8.18 -0.94 15.91
C ARG A 139 -8.07 -2.46 15.91
N GLN A 140 -7.86 -3.07 14.75
CA GLN A 140 -7.63 -4.49 14.65
C GLN A 140 -6.29 -4.89 15.29
N TYR A 141 -5.21 -4.17 14.99
CA TYR A 141 -3.88 -4.40 15.57
C TYR A 141 -3.91 -4.45 17.10
N LEU A 142 -4.64 -3.52 17.73
CA LEU A 142 -4.74 -3.46 19.19
C LEU A 142 -5.46 -4.65 19.81
N LYS A 143 -6.30 -5.35 19.03
CA LYS A 143 -7.03 -6.56 19.49
C LYS A 143 -6.26 -7.85 19.26
N LEU A 144 -5.21 -7.82 18.41
CA LEU A 144 -4.44 -9.01 18.08
C LEU A 144 -3.66 -9.53 19.29
N ASP A 145 -3.56 -10.87 19.36
CA ASP A 145 -2.56 -11.52 20.22
C ASP A 145 -1.15 -11.05 19.84
N THR A 146 -0.29 -10.93 20.83
CA THR A 146 1.09 -10.47 20.65
C THR A 146 1.88 -11.29 19.64
N ALA A 147 1.58 -12.60 19.55
CA ALA A 147 2.21 -13.51 18.58
C ALA A 147 2.01 -13.11 17.12
N TYR A 148 0.91 -12.41 16.80
CA TYR A 148 0.57 -12.00 15.42
C TYR A 148 0.89 -10.54 15.10
N ARG A 149 1.23 -9.73 16.12
CA ARG A 149 1.37 -8.27 15.96
C ARG A 149 2.45 -7.86 14.98
N ASP A 150 3.61 -8.50 15.03
CA ASP A 150 4.71 -8.17 14.13
C ASP A 150 4.36 -8.47 12.67
N ALA A 151 3.75 -9.63 12.42
CA ALA A 151 3.31 -9.99 11.07
C ALA A 151 2.21 -9.02 10.56
N TYR A 152 1.25 -8.68 11.40
CA TYR A 152 0.20 -7.74 11.03
C TYR A 152 0.73 -6.32 10.81
N ARG A 153 1.63 -5.86 11.67
CA ARG A 153 2.29 -4.55 11.54
C ARG A 153 3.02 -4.46 10.22
N GLN A 154 3.75 -5.50 9.82
CA GLN A 154 4.50 -5.55 8.58
C GLN A 154 3.60 -5.63 7.34
N LEU A 155 2.61 -6.52 7.34
CA LEU A 155 1.85 -6.87 6.13
C LEU A 155 0.64 -5.97 5.90
N ILE A 156 0.09 -5.35 6.94
CA ILE A 156 -1.14 -4.54 6.85
C ILE A 156 -0.94 -3.15 7.44
N LEU A 157 -0.56 -3.03 8.72
CA LEU A 157 -0.61 -1.75 9.42
C LEU A 157 0.36 -0.72 8.81
N PHE A 158 1.63 -1.09 8.64
CA PHE A 158 2.63 -0.19 8.07
C PHE A 158 2.27 0.26 6.64
N PRO A 159 1.92 -0.64 5.68
CA PRO A 159 1.53 -0.20 4.35
C PRO A 159 0.33 0.76 4.34
N VAL A 160 -0.68 0.49 5.17
CA VAL A 160 -1.86 1.35 5.29
C VAL A 160 -1.48 2.72 5.88
N GLN A 161 -0.67 2.74 6.95
CA GLN A 161 -0.18 3.98 7.57
C GLN A 161 0.67 4.81 6.61
N ALA A 162 1.56 4.17 5.87
CA ALA A 162 2.41 4.83 4.90
C ALA A 162 1.58 5.51 3.79
N MET A 163 0.59 4.80 3.24
CA MET A 163 -0.29 5.37 2.22
C MET A 163 -1.21 6.46 2.76
N ALA A 164 -1.81 6.27 3.95
CA ALA A 164 -2.62 7.31 4.59
C ALA A 164 -1.82 8.59 4.80
N ASN A 165 -0.59 8.46 5.27
CA ASN A 165 0.32 9.59 5.47
C ASN A 165 0.68 10.30 4.16
N LEU A 166 0.95 9.56 3.08
CA LEU A 166 1.23 10.15 1.76
C LEU A 166 0.02 10.91 1.21
N TYR A 167 -1.18 10.33 1.30
CA TYR A 167 -2.39 10.99 0.82
C TYR A 167 -2.69 12.27 1.62
N GLU A 168 -2.53 12.26 2.93
CA GLU A 168 -2.65 13.46 3.78
C GLU A 168 -1.58 14.51 3.41
N MET A 169 -0.34 14.08 3.15
CA MET A 169 0.75 14.98 2.78
C MET A 169 0.47 15.69 1.45
N TYR A 170 0.13 14.95 0.40
CA TYR A 170 -0.12 15.54 -0.92
C TYR A 170 -1.43 16.33 -0.97
N TYR A 171 -2.45 15.93 -0.20
CA TYR A 171 -3.64 16.76 0.00
C TYR A 171 -3.29 18.08 0.69
N ALA A 172 -2.47 18.03 1.73
CA ALA A 172 -2.01 19.25 2.42
C ALA A 172 -1.18 20.14 1.48
N GLN A 173 -0.33 19.57 0.64
CA GLN A 173 0.44 20.30 -0.38
C GLN A 173 -0.49 20.98 -1.39
N ALA A 174 -1.52 20.28 -1.87
CA ALA A 174 -2.51 20.84 -2.78
C ALA A 174 -3.27 22.03 -2.15
N MET A 175 -3.67 21.88 -0.90
CA MET A 175 -4.33 22.97 -0.13
C MET A 175 -3.41 24.16 0.13
N ASN A 176 -2.15 23.90 0.52
CA ASN A 176 -1.14 24.93 0.69
C ASN A 176 -0.97 25.75 -0.59
N HIS A 177 -0.77 25.07 -1.70
CA HIS A 177 -0.55 25.71 -3.00
C HIS A 177 -1.75 26.56 -3.44
N LYS A 178 -2.97 26.04 -3.30
CA LYS A 178 -4.21 26.76 -3.58
C LYS A 178 -4.32 28.04 -2.75
N LEU A 179 -4.19 27.92 -1.43
CA LEU A 179 -4.34 29.06 -0.50
C LEU A 179 -3.22 30.08 -0.68
N TYR A 180 -2.02 29.65 -1.02
CA TYR A 180 -0.92 30.56 -1.36
C TYR A 180 -1.23 31.40 -2.61
N GLN A 181 -1.77 30.78 -3.66
CA GLN A 181 -2.20 31.50 -4.86
C GLN A 181 -3.34 32.49 -4.60
N GLU A 182 -4.18 32.20 -3.61
CA GLU A 182 -5.27 33.07 -3.16
C GLU A 182 -4.81 34.16 -2.17
N ASN A 183 -3.49 34.24 -1.87
CA ASN A 183 -2.90 35.11 -0.83
C ASN A 183 -3.56 34.94 0.55
N ASN A 184 -4.00 33.70 0.86
CA ASN A 184 -4.63 33.36 2.12
C ASN A 184 -3.58 32.96 3.15
N PRO A 185 -3.51 33.62 4.33
CA PRO A 185 -2.50 33.33 5.37
C PRO A 185 -2.58 31.90 5.93
N GLN A 186 -3.73 31.23 5.82
CA GLN A 186 -3.87 29.82 6.21
C GLN A 186 -2.98 28.86 5.39
N ALA A 187 -2.38 29.33 4.29
CA ALA A 187 -1.42 28.53 3.54
C ALA A 187 -0.29 27.97 4.43
N ASN A 188 0.18 28.77 5.42
CA ASN A 188 1.24 28.35 6.34
C ASN A 188 0.84 27.16 7.22
N GLU A 189 -0.41 27.09 7.68
CA GLU A 189 -0.92 25.96 8.46
C GLU A 189 -0.90 24.66 7.66
N TRP A 190 -1.12 24.75 6.35
CA TRP A 190 -1.04 23.59 5.47
C TRP A 190 0.39 23.21 5.12
N ALA A 191 1.32 24.18 5.06
CA ALA A 191 2.75 23.89 4.94
C ALA A 191 3.25 23.09 6.17
N ASP A 192 2.85 23.49 7.38
CA ASP A 192 3.19 22.78 8.62
C ASP A 192 2.66 21.32 8.60
N LYS A 193 1.47 21.09 8.02
CA LYS A 193 0.93 19.73 7.85
C LYS A 193 1.76 18.90 6.89
N VAL A 194 2.23 19.48 5.79
CA VAL A 194 3.15 18.79 4.85
C VAL A 194 4.43 18.37 5.56
N GLU A 195 5.06 19.31 6.30
CA GLU A 195 6.30 19.02 7.03
C GLU A 195 6.09 17.94 8.10
N LYS A 196 4.99 17.98 8.83
CA LYS A 196 4.65 16.97 9.82
C LYS A 196 4.47 15.59 9.18
N ALA A 197 3.78 15.50 8.06
CA ALA A 197 3.58 14.24 7.34
C ALA A 197 4.89 13.71 6.77
N PHE A 198 5.76 14.58 6.27
CA PHE A 198 7.10 14.19 5.80
C PHE A 198 7.96 13.62 6.94
N ARG A 199 7.94 14.21 8.11
CA ARG A 199 8.64 13.67 9.30
C ARG A 199 8.05 12.34 9.75
N ARG A 200 6.71 12.21 9.71
CA ARG A 200 6.03 10.95 10.04
C ARG A 200 6.43 9.81 9.09
N ASP A 201 6.60 10.09 7.80
CA ASP A 201 7.08 9.10 6.84
C ASP A 201 8.45 8.54 7.21
N ALA A 202 9.40 9.41 7.54
CA ALA A 202 10.72 8.99 8.00
C ALA A 202 10.66 8.16 9.30
N GLU A 203 9.75 8.52 10.23
CA GLU A 203 9.55 7.77 11.46
C GLU A 203 8.94 6.39 11.22
N LEU A 204 7.93 6.27 10.37
CA LEU A 204 7.36 4.97 9.99
C LEU A 204 8.41 4.04 9.38
N CYS A 205 9.27 4.57 8.49
CA CYS A 205 10.36 3.80 7.92
C CYS A 205 11.42 3.39 8.95
N ARG A 206 11.75 4.28 9.89
CA ARG A 206 12.66 3.96 11.00
C ARG A 206 12.08 2.86 11.89
N GLU A 207 10.80 2.96 12.27
CA GLU A 207 10.12 1.93 13.05
C GLU A 207 10.11 0.57 12.34
N TYR A 208 9.86 0.56 11.03
CA TYR A 208 9.92 -0.68 10.24
C TYR A 208 11.31 -1.30 10.27
N ASN A 209 12.35 -0.51 10.04
CA ASN A 209 13.72 -1.00 9.94
C ASN A 209 14.32 -1.38 11.29
N GLU A 210 14.06 -0.60 12.35
CA GLU A 210 14.81 -0.70 13.61
C GLU A 210 14.03 -1.39 14.72
N GLU A 211 12.69 -1.30 14.74
CA GLU A 211 11.89 -1.77 15.86
C GLU A 211 11.10 -3.04 15.54
N MET A 212 10.56 -3.14 14.33
CA MET A 212 9.72 -4.27 13.93
C MET A 212 10.50 -5.57 13.99
N SER A 213 9.94 -6.58 14.67
CA SER A 213 10.60 -7.89 14.88
C SER A 213 12.02 -7.76 15.45
N GLY A 214 12.25 -6.78 16.36
CA GLY A 214 13.55 -6.53 16.97
C GLY A 214 14.62 -6.06 15.98
N GLY A 215 14.25 -5.34 14.91
CA GLY A 215 15.15 -4.83 13.89
C GLY A 215 15.60 -5.87 12.85
N LYS A 216 14.94 -7.03 12.81
CA LYS A 216 15.25 -8.10 11.84
C LYS A 216 15.21 -7.64 10.38
N TRP A 217 14.35 -6.67 10.08
CA TRP A 217 14.12 -6.18 8.72
C TRP A 217 14.86 -4.87 8.41
N ASN A 218 15.91 -4.56 9.18
CA ASN A 218 16.69 -3.36 8.94
C ASN A 218 17.23 -3.30 7.51
N GLY A 219 17.03 -2.16 6.86
CA GLY A 219 17.39 -1.93 5.47
C GLY A 219 16.33 -2.26 4.42
N MET A 220 15.19 -2.87 4.80
CA MET A 220 14.12 -3.20 3.85
C MET A 220 13.30 -1.98 3.43
N MET A 221 13.17 -0.96 4.29
CA MET A 221 12.49 0.32 3.99
C MET A 221 13.50 1.47 3.88
N THR A 222 14.39 1.40 2.89
CA THR A 222 15.41 2.42 2.63
C THR A 222 15.25 3.12 1.28
N GLN A 223 14.25 2.76 0.52
CA GLN A 223 14.00 3.34 -0.79
C GLN A 223 13.48 4.77 -0.66
N LYS A 224 13.90 5.62 -1.60
CA LYS A 224 13.36 6.98 -1.72
C LYS A 224 12.00 6.92 -2.41
N HIS A 225 10.94 7.22 -1.70
CA HIS A 225 9.55 7.16 -2.19
C HIS A 225 8.85 8.52 -2.22
N ILE A 226 9.38 9.52 -1.52
CA ILE A 226 8.93 10.90 -1.64
C ILE A 226 9.93 11.68 -2.47
N CYS A 227 9.49 12.28 -3.58
CA CYS A 227 10.34 13.06 -4.47
C CYS A 227 10.64 14.42 -3.86
N LEU A 228 11.83 14.59 -3.30
CA LEU A 228 12.31 15.86 -2.72
C LEU A 228 12.42 17.02 -3.73
N LEU A 229 12.46 16.73 -5.04
CA LEU A 229 12.59 17.77 -6.07
C LEU A 229 11.33 18.65 -6.23
N TYR A 230 10.18 18.18 -5.74
CA TYR A 230 8.90 18.89 -5.86
C TYR A 230 8.34 19.37 -4.51
N THR A 231 9.04 19.13 -3.40
CA THR A 231 8.62 19.54 -2.05
C THR A 231 9.40 20.73 -1.51
N ALA A 232 10.35 21.28 -2.25
CA ALA A 232 10.98 22.54 -1.88
C ALA A 232 10.03 23.71 -2.16
N PRO A 233 9.90 24.65 -1.23
CA PRO A 233 9.02 25.83 -1.37
C PRO A 233 9.44 26.73 -2.53
#